data_417bf793732456c4eeda493200f6c8e3
#
_entry.id   417bf793732456c4eeda493200f6c8e3
#
_cell.length_a   1.000
_cell.length_b   1.000
_cell.length_c   1.000
_cell.angle_alpha   90.00
_cell.angle_beta   90.00
_cell.angle_gamma   90.00
#
_symmetry.space_group_name_H-M   'P 1'
#
loop_
_entity.id
_entity.type
_entity.pdbx_description
1 polymer ?
#
loop_
_entity_poly.entity_id
_entity_poly.type
_entity_poly.pdbx_seq_one_letter_code
_entity_poly.pdbx_strand_id
1 'polypeptide(L)'
;LNNYRKDQRSDGDTSHFNFKTWCEVHDAWWSCDGLSMVEALPLTPKKIECVGAALKASGYRSAGNYMTAAKNEHLAEGYKWDARLDRAAALFNASCARGLGPARQSEPLPFEDALAMKWKVDPAVAGGPVNTKAIIVLFTYFLVRENEGAVARRADMTVNKIGRRVLWRLSASKTDPRALGSER
;
A
#
# COMPACT_ATOMS: atom_id res chain seq x y z
N LEU A 1 5.42 -25.88 1.96
CA LEU A 1 6.32 -24.71 1.83
C LEU A 1 5.65 -23.57 1.07
N ASN A 2 4.97 -23.82 -0.07
CA ASN A 2 4.34 -22.74 -0.85
C ASN A 2 3.14 -22.08 -0.14
N ASN A 3 2.32 -22.82 0.61
CA ASN A 3 1.21 -22.25 1.39
C ASN A 3 1.72 -21.46 2.60
N TYR A 4 2.73 -21.99 3.31
CA TYR A 4 3.37 -21.27 4.41
C TYR A 4 4.01 -19.95 3.96
N ARG A 5 4.67 -19.94 2.78
CA ARG A 5 5.20 -18.71 2.18
C ARG A 5 4.10 -17.75 1.70
N LYS A 6 2.94 -18.26 1.27
CA LYS A 6 1.77 -17.43 0.94
C LYS A 6 1.17 -16.78 2.18
N ASP A 7 1.07 -17.50 3.30
CA ASP A 7 0.54 -16.97 4.56
C ASP A 7 1.49 -15.94 5.19
N GLN A 8 2.80 -16.15 5.07
CA GLN A 8 3.79 -15.12 5.42
C GLN A 8 3.74 -13.90 4.48
N ARG A 9 3.28 -14.08 3.26
CA ARG A 9 3.07 -13.03 2.26
C ARG A 9 1.66 -12.42 2.29
N SER A 10 0.86 -12.64 3.33
CA SER A 10 -0.45 -11.97 3.45
C SER A 10 -0.33 -10.45 3.64
N ASP A 11 0.82 -9.95 4.10
CA ASP A 11 1.25 -8.56 3.89
C ASP A 11 1.88 -8.36 2.49
N GLY A 12 1.93 -9.40 1.68
CA GLY A 12 2.81 -9.59 0.55
C GLY A 12 2.43 -8.87 -0.72
N ASP A 13 1.17 -8.55 -0.95
CA ASP A 13 0.80 -7.91 -2.22
C ASP A 13 1.43 -6.53 -2.34
N THR A 14 1.40 -5.71 -1.29
CA THR A 14 1.99 -4.37 -1.30
C THR A 14 3.53 -4.44 -1.33
N SER A 15 4.15 -5.37 -0.59
CA SER A 15 5.61 -5.53 -0.59
C SER A 15 6.12 -6.04 -1.93
N HIS A 16 5.44 -7.00 -2.52
CA HIS A 16 5.76 -7.51 -3.86
C HIS A 16 5.58 -6.44 -4.94
N PHE A 17 4.50 -5.68 -4.88
CA PHE A 17 4.28 -4.55 -5.80
C PHE A 17 5.36 -3.48 -5.65
N ASN A 18 5.75 -3.15 -4.43
CA ASN A 18 6.83 -2.21 -4.17
C ASN A 18 8.18 -2.71 -4.70
N PHE A 19 8.47 -4.00 -4.57
CA PHE A 19 9.68 -4.58 -5.14
C PHE A 19 9.65 -4.60 -6.67
N LYS A 20 8.50 -4.90 -7.27
CA LYS A 20 8.33 -4.80 -8.72
C LYS A 20 8.63 -3.39 -9.23
N THR A 21 8.10 -2.36 -8.55
CA THR A 21 8.40 -0.97 -8.89
C THR A 21 9.89 -0.64 -8.72
N TRP A 22 10.54 -1.19 -7.68
CA TRP A 22 12.00 -1.08 -7.54
C TRP A 22 12.74 -1.64 -8.75
N CYS A 23 12.38 -2.83 -9.21
CA CYS A 23 12.98 -3.45 -10.40
C CYS A 23 12.73 -2.63 -11.66
N GLU A 24 11.52 -2.13 -11.87
CA GLU A 24 11.19 -1.27 -13.03
C GLU A 24 12.04 -0.01 -13.07
N VAL A 25 12.25 0.65 -11.93
CA VAL A 25 13.12 1.85 -11.84
C VAL A 25 14.58 1.48 -12.03
N HIS A 26 15.03 0.35 -11.47
CA HIS A 26 16.38 -0.16 -11.66
C HIS A 26 16.65 -0.44 -13.14
N ASP A 27 15.77 -1.18 -13.81
CA ASP A 27 15.93 -1.57 -15.20
C ASP A 27 15.90 -0.35 -16.14
N ALA A 28 15.01 0.61 -15.87
CA ALA A 28 14.98 1.87 -16.60
C ALA A 28 16.30 2.65 -16.50
N TRP A 29 16.91 2.67 -15.31
CA TRP A 29 18.21 3.33 -15.10
C TRP A 29 19.32 2.67 -15.91
N TRP A 30 19.44 1.33 -15.82
CA TRP A 30 20.51 0.59 -16.49
C TRP A 30 20.32 0.51 -18.02
N SER A 31 19.09 0.52 -18.49
CA SER A 31 18.78 0.54 -19.93
C SER A 31 19.26 1.84 -20.58
N CYS A 32 19.26 2.97 -19.88
CA CYS A 32 19.77 4.24 -20.39
C CYS A 32 21.28 4.19 -20.65
N ASP A 33 22.02 3.37 -19.90
CA ASP A 33 23.46 3.20 -20.04
C ASP A 33 23.86 2.05 -21.02
N GLY A 34 22.88 1.43 -21.69
CA GLY A 34 23.09 0.28 -22.56
C GLY A 34 23.46 -1.01 -21.84
N LEU A 35 23.28 -1.07 -20.52
CA LEU A 35 23.61 -2.20 -19.64
C LEU A 35 22.36 -2.99 -19.26
N SER A 36 21.55 -3.38 -20.23
CA SER A 36 20.23 -4.03 -20.03
C SER A 36 20.25 -5.41 -19.35
N MET A 37 21.42 -5.93 -18.99
CA MET A 37 21.60 -7.27 -18.41
C MET A 37 21.97 -7.26 -16.93
N VAL A 38 21.89 -6.11 -16.24
CA VAL A 38 22.21 -6.04 -14.81
C VAL A 38 20.97 -6.41 -14.01
N GLU A 39 21.03 -7.53 -13.29
CA GLU A 39 19.94 -7.94 -12.40
C GLU A 39 19.77 -6.97 -11.23
N ALA A 40 18.53 -6.78 -10.76
CA ALA A 40 18.25 -5.90 -9.63
C ALA A 40 18.84 -6.45 -8.31
N LEU A 41 18.94 -7.75 -8.16
CA LEU A 41 19.57 -8.43 -7.03
C LEU A 41 20.87 -9.14 -7.45
N PRO A 42 21.83 -9.37 -6.55
CA PRO A 42 21.89 -8.82 -5.20
C PRO A 42 22.01 -7.29 -5.18
N LEU A 43 21.49 -6.67 -4.13
CA LEU A 43 21.64 -5.23 -3.91
C LEU A 43 23.11 -4.89 -3.68
N THR A 44 23.51 -3.75 -4.25
CA THR A 44 24.82 -3.14 -3.99
C THR A 44 24.61 -1.66 -3.63
N PRO A 45 25.53 -1.01 -2.93
CA PRO A 45 25.44 0.42 -2.65
C PRO A 45 25.17 1.24 -3.93
N LYS A 46 25.83 0.91 -5.04
CA LYS A 46 25.65 1.59 -6.33
C LYS A 46 24.23 1.46 -6.87
N LYS A 47 23.63 0.25 -6.83
CA LYS A 47 22.25 0.02 -7.26
C LYS A 47 21.26 0.83 -6.40
N ILE A 48 21.48 0.85 -5.08
CA ILE A 48 20.67 1.65 -4.15
C ILE A 48 20.75 3.14 -4.47
N GLU A 49 21.95 3.66 -4.74
CA GLU A 49 22.17 5.06 -5.12
C GLU A 49 21.47 5.43 -6.44
N CYS A 50 21.59 4.59 -7.46
CA CYS A 50 21.01 4.85 -8.78
C CYS A 50 19.47 4.87 -8.72
N VAL A 51 18.86 3.85 -8.10
CA VAL A 51 17.41 3.81 -7.91
C VAL A 51 16.95 4.99 -7.03
N GLY A 52 17.72 5.31 -5.99
CA GLY A 52 17.45 6.46 -5.13
C GLY A 52 17.47 7.78 -5.87
N ALA A 53 18.42 7.98 -6.77
CA ALA A 53 18.50 9.19 -7.60
C ALA A 53 17.27 9.34 -8.50
N ALA A 54 16.84 8.25 -9.16
CA ALA A 54 15.64 8.24 -10.01
C ALA A 54 14.35 8.53 -9.21
N LEU A 55 14.15 7.86 -8.08
CA LEU A 55 12.97 8.06 -7.23
C LEU A 55 12.93 9.46 -6.63
N LYS A 56 14.10 10.01 -6.25
CA LYS A 56 14.20 11.39 -5.77
C LYS A 56 13.86 12.40 -6.87
N ALA A 57 14.39 12.22 -8.07
CA ALA A 57 14.10 13.10 -9.21
C ALA A 57 12.61 13.11 -9.56
N SER A 58 11.92 11.98 -9.38
CA SER A 58 10.48 11.83 -9.61
C SER A 58 9.62 12.28 -8.43
N GLY A 59 10.21 12.70 -7.30
CA GLY A 59 9.49 13.17 -6.11
C GLY A 59 8.67 12.11 -5.37
N TYR A 60 9.06 10.85 -5.46
CA TYR A 60 8.33 9.72 -4.86
C TYR A 60 8.40 9.75 -3.33
N ARG A 61 7.25 9.99 -2.68
CA ARG A 61 7.15 10.00 -1.20
C ARG A 61 7.29 8.62 -0.58
N SER A 62 6.93 7.57 -1.32
CA SER A 62 6.96 6.17 -0.87
C SER A 62 8.31 5.49 -1.09
N ALA A 63 9.36 6.22 -1.47
CA ALA A 63 10.67 5.65 -1.78
C ALA A 63 11.21 4.73 -0.66
N GLY A 64 10.98 5.07 0.61
CA GLY A 64 11.37 4.25 1.75
C GLY A 64 10.71 2.86 1.76
N ASN A 65 9.46 2.76 1.31
CA ASN A 65 8.76 1.48 1.21
C ASN A 65 9.39 0.59 0.13
N TYR A 66 9.79 1.18 -1.00
CA TYR A 66 10.48 0.46 -2.08
C TYR A 66 11.85 -0.05 -1.63
N MET A 67 12.61 0.76 -0.88
CA MET A 67 13.88 0.34 -0.29
C MET A 67 13.70 -0.82 0.70
N THR A 68 12.67 -0.75 1.55
CA THR A 68 12.35 -1.81 2.50
C THR A 68 11.96 -3.10 1.78
N ALA A 69 11.15 -3.01 0.73
CA ALA A 69 10.77 -4.17 -0.07
C ALA A 69 11.98 -4.82 -0.75
N ALA A 70 12.87 -4.00 -1.33
CA ALA A 70 14.10 -4.50 -1.96
C ALA A 70 15.05 -5.16 -0.95
N LYS A 71 15.17 -4.60 0.28
CA LYS A 71 15.92 -5.23 1.38
C LYS A 71 15.34 -6.59 1.75
N ASN A 72 14.03 -6.67 1.88
CA ASN A 72 13.35 -7.91 2.27
C ASN A 72 13.55 -9.01 1.21
N GLU A 73 13.44 -8.69 -0.08
CA GLU A 73 13.70 -9.65 -1.15
C GLU A 73 15.18 -10.06 -1.20
N HIS A 74 16.11 -9.13 -1.01
CA HIS A 74 17.53 -9.43 -0.95
C HIS A 74 17.84 -10.46 0.16
N LEU A 75 17.23 -10.29 1.33
CA LEU A 75 17.38 -11.23 2.44
C LEU A 75 16.66 -12.56 2.19
N ALA A 76 15.48 -12.53 1.56
CA ALA A 76 14.68 -13.72 1.23
C ALA A 76 15.40 -14.63 0.22
N GLU A 77 16.16 -14.05 -0.71
CA GLU A 77 17.01 -14.77 -1.66
C GLU A 77 18.33 -15.26 -1.02
N GLY A 78 18.54 -15.02 0.27
CA GLY A 78 19.69 -15.51 1.02
C GLY A 78 20.96 -14.66 0.91
N TYR A 79 20.88 -13.48 0.33
CA TYR A 79 22.01 -12.57 0.27
C TYR A 79 22.30 -11.92 1.62
N LYS A 80 23.58 -11.66 1.91
CA LYS A 80 24.01 -11.04 3.16
C LYS A 80 23.77 -9.53 3.15
N TRP A 81 23.22 -9.02 4.25
CA TRP A 81 23.08 -7.60 4.49
C TRP A 81 24.20 -7.09 5.38
N ASP A 82 25.03 -6.21 4.89
CA ASP A 82 26.20 -5.69 5.59
C ASP A 82 26.06 -4.21 5.98
N ALA A 83 27.03 -3.69 6.71
CA ALA A 83 27.06 -2.30 7.15
C ALA A 83 27.13 -1.29 6.00
N ARG A 84 27.66 -1.67 4.82
CA ARG A 84 27.73 -0.81 3.65
C ARG A 84 26.33 -0.63 3.04
N LEU A 85 25.55 -1.73 2.98
CA LEU A 85 24.16 -1.71 2.53
C LEU A 85 23.27 -0.95 3.51
N ASP A 86 23.46 -1.12 4.82
CA ASP A 86 22.76 -0.33 5.83
C ASP A 86 23.00 1.17 5.65
N ARG A 87 24.28 1.55 5.48
CA ARG A 87 24.63 2.96 5.23
C ARG A 87 24.03 3.49 3.93
N ALA A 88 24.07 2.72 2.84
CA ALA A 88 23.48 3.09 1.57
C ALA A 88 21.95 3.28 1.69
N ALA A 89 21.26 2.37 2.37
CA ALA A 89 19.83 2.46 2.61
C ALA A 89 19.45 3.68 3.49
N ALA A 90 20.24 3.97 4.52
CA ALA A 90 20.04 5.16 5.36
C ALA A 90 20.20 6.46 4.55
N LEU A 91 21.24 6.55 3.74
CA LEU A 91 21.47 7.70 2.86
C LEU A 91 20.39 7.85 1.78
N PHE A 92 19.92 6.74 1.22
CA PHE A 92 18.81 6.69 0.28
C PHE A 92 17.56 7.30 0.93
N ASN A 93 17.14 6.82 2.10
CA ASN A 93 15.95 7.30 2.80
C ASN A 93 16.07 8.80 3.13
N ALA A 94 17.20 9.23 3.67
CA ALA A 94 17.45 10.62 4.00
C ALA A 94 17.45 11.52 2.76
N SER A 95 18.03 11.05 1.64
CA SER A 95 18.08 11.80 0.39
C SER A 95 16.70 11.93 -0.25
N CYS A 96 15.94 10.83 -0.34
CA CYS A 96 14.60 10.84 -0.92
C CYS A 96 13.59 11.67 -0.11
N ALA A 97 13.75 11.73 1.22
CA ALA A 97 12.88 12.55 2.07
C ALA A 97 13.14 14.06 1.93
N ARG A 98 14.36 14.46 1.56
CA ARG A 98 14.73 15.89 1.47
C ARG A 98 14.04 16.57 0.29
N GLY A 99 13.40 17.71 0.57
CA GLY A 99 12.77 18.56 -0.44
C GLY A 99 11.33 18.18 -0.80
N LEU A 100 10.77 17.11 -0.21
CA LEU A 100 9.39 16.72 -0.48
C LEU A 100 8.33 17.63 0.18
N GLY A 101 8.75 18.51 1.08
CA GLY A 101 7.83 19.35 1.87
C GLY A 101 6.98 18.52 2.85
N PRO A 102 6.04 19.14 3.56
CA PRO A 102 5.15 18.46 4.48
C PRO A 102 4.29 17.44 3.76
N ALA A 103 3.85 16.40 4.47
CA ALA A 103 2.91 15.43 3.94
C ALA A 103 1.62 16.16 3.54
N ARG A 104 1.17 15.95 2.30
CA ARG A 104 -0.15 16.43 1.89
C ARG A 104 -1.19 15.53 2.54
N GLN A 105 -1.89 16.04 3.51
CA GLN A 105 -3.12 15.42 3.97
C GLN A 105 -4.24 15.84 3.03
N SER A 106 -5.09 14.89 2.67
CA SER A 106 -6.35 15.22 2.02
C SER A 106 -7.19 16.04 2.99
N GLU A 107 -7.86 17.06 2.50
CA GLU A 107 -8.83 17.78 3.32
C GLU A 107 -9.94 16.81 3.76
N PRO A 108 -10.39 16.87 5.01
CA PRO A 108 -11.50 16.04 5.45
C PRO A 108 -12.75 16.42 4.65
N LEU A 109 -13.46 15.42 4.15
CA LEU A 109 -14.77 15.65 3.54
C LEU A 109 -15.77 15.96 4.67
N PRO A 110 -16.39 17.16 4.68
CA PRO A 110 -17.44 17.47 5.62
C PRO A 110 -18.58 16.45 5.48
N PHE A 111 -19.11 15.99 6.62
CA PHE A 111 -20.16 14.97 6.59
C PHE A 111 -21.45 15.48 5.92
N GLU A 112 -21.73 16.76 6.06
CA GLU A 112 -22.81 17.47 5.40
C GLU A 112 -22.72 17.39 3.89
N ASP A 113 -21.52 17.54 3.32
CA ASP A 113 -21.28 17.42 1.89
C ASP A 113 -21.53 15.99 1.41
N ALA A 114 -21.10 15.00 2.20
CA ALA A 114 -21.39 13.60 1.91
C ALA A 114 -22.92 13.32 1.92
N LEU A 115 -23.66 13.90 2.85
CA LEU A 115 -25.11 13.78 2.93
C LEU A 115 -25.81 14.51 1.75
N ALA A 116 -25.30 15.65 1.31
CA ALA A 116 -25.82 16.44 0.20
C ALA A 116 -25.61 15.79 -1.17
N MET A 117 -24.67 14.84 -1.30
CA MET A 117 -24.43 14.11 -2.54
C MET A 117 -25.71 13.45 -3.04
N LYS A 118 -25.95 13.52 -4.35
CA LYS A 118 -27.07 12.80 -4.99
C LYS A 118 -26.84 11.29 -4.94
N TRP A 119 -27.89 10.54 -4.68
CA TRP A 119 -27.86 9.09 -4.85
C TRP A 119 -27.67 8.75 -6.32
N LYS A 120 -26.58 8.09 -6.65
CA LYS A 120 -26.30 7.56 -7.99
C LYS A 120 -25.83 6.13 -7.86
N VAL A 121 -26.36 5.28 -8.72
CA VAL A 121 -25.92 3.87 -8.78
C VAL A 121 -24.60 3.77 -9.53
N ASP A 122 -24.42 4.59 -10.57
CA ASP A 122 -23.24 4.58 -11.41
C ASP A 122 -21.99 5.10 -10.65
N PRO A 123 -20.82 4.52 -10.89
CA PRO A 123 -19.59 5.01 -10.29
C PRO A 123 -19.29 6.44 -10.78
N ALA A 124 -18.75 7.26 -9.88
CA ALA A 124 -18.37 8.65 -10.18
C ALA A 124 -17.17 8.73 -11.15
N VAL A 125 -16.33 7.69 -11.17
CA VAL A 125 -15.18 7.53 -12.07
C VAL A 125 -15.14 6.11 -12.60
N ALA A 126 -14.56 5.91 -13.79
CA ALA A 126 -14.43 4.58 -14.38
C ALA A 126 -13.68 3.64 -13.42
N GLY A 127 -14.26 2.45 -13.15
CA GLY A 127 -13.72 1.49 -12.19
C GLY A 127 -13.90 1.87 -10.71
N GLY A 128 -14.55 2.99 -10.42
CA GLY A 128 -14.83 3.43 -9.06
C GLY A 128 -16.00 2.67 -8.42
N PRO A 129 -16.26 2.91 -7.13
CA PRO A 129 -17.33 2.24 -6.41
C PRO A 129 -18.71 2.69 -6.89
N VAL A 130 -19.62 1.74 -7.05
CA VAL A 130 -21.05 2.03 -7.24
C VAL A 130 -21.65 2.56 -5.93
N ASN A 131 -22.71 3.38 -6.02
CA ASN A 131 -23.35 3.99 -4.84
C ASN A 131 -22.36 4.73 -3.92
N THR A 132 -21.51 5.57 -4.47
CA THR A 132 -20.42 6.28 -3.75
C THR A 132 -20.92 6.94 -2.47
N LYS A 133 -22.09 7.58 -2.46
CA LYS A 133 -22.68 8.17 -1.26
C LYS A 133 -22.93 7.14 -0.16
N ALA A 134 -23.51 5.99 -0.48
CA ALA A 134 -23.79 4.94 0.50
C ALA A 134 -22.48 4.43 1.12
N ILE A 135 -21.45 4.25 0.29
CA ILE A 135 -20.13 3.78 0.75
C ILE A 135 -19.50 4.80 1.70
N ILE A 136 -19.49 6.09 1.32
CA ILE A 136 -18.95 7.15 2.18
C ILE A 136 -19.68 7.18 3.53
N VAL A 137 -21.01 7.16 3.53
CA VAL A 137 -21.82 7.18 4.77
C VAL A 137 -21.52 5.95 5.63
N LEU A 138 -21.51 4.76 5.03
CA LEU A 138 -21.23 3.51 5.76
C LEU A 138 -19.81 3.51 6.34
N PHE A 139 -18.81 3.89 5.55
CA PHE A 139 -17.42 3.89 5.99
C PHE A 139 -17.18 4.91 7.11
N THR A 140 -17.81 6.08 7.02
CA THR A 140 -17.73 7.11 8.07
C THR A 140 -18.44 6.64 9.34
N TYR A 141 -19.63 6.05 9.22
CA TYR A 141 -20.41 5.60 10.37
C TYR A 141 -19.74 4.44 11.12
N PHE A 142 -19.20 3.47 10.38
CA PHE A 142 -18.54 2.30 10.96
C PHE A 142 -17.03 2.48 11.14
N LEU A 143 -16.45 3.62 10.77
CA LEU A 143 -15.00 3.89 10.81
C LEU A 143 -14.18 2.79 10.11
N VAL A 144 -14.66 2.35 8.96
CA VAL A 144 -14.07 1.25 8.19
C VAL A 144 -13.04 1.80 7.21
N ARG A 145 -11.92 1.10 7.08
CA ARG A 145 -10.91 1.42 6.07
C ARG A 145 -11.36 0.94 4.70
N GLU A 146 -10.84 1.57 3.65
CA GLU A 146 -11.14 1.21 2.25
C GLU A 146 -10.97 -0.30 1.98
N ASN A 147 -9.85 -0.87 2.39
CA ASN A 147 -9.56 -2.30 2.19
C ASN A 147 -10.52 -3.22 2.97
N GLU A 148 -10.95 -2.81 4.15
CA GLU A 148 -11.92 -3.54 4.96
C GLU A 148 -13.31 -3.52 4.31
N GLY A 149 -13.68 -2.37 3.75
CA GLY A 149 -14.95 -2.22 3.04
C GLY A 149 -14.97 -2.90 1.67
N ALA A 150 -13.84 -2.95 0.97
CA ALA A 150 -13.76 -3.55 -0.37
C ALA A 150 -14.05 -5.05 -0.38
N VAL A 151 -13.77 -5.76 0.72
CA VAL A 151 -14.04 -7.20 0.88
C VAL A 151 -15.38 -7.51 1.56
N ALA A 152 -16.11 -6.48 1.97
CA ALA A 152 -17.38 -6.63 2.69
C ALA A 152 -18.46 -7.27 1.83
N ARG A 153 -19.23 -8.16 2.44
CA ARG A 153 -20.37 -8.83 1.82
C ARG A 153 -21.65 -8.50 2.57
N ARG A 154 -22.79 -8.58 1.90
CA ARG A 154 -24.08 -8.41 2.54
C ARG A 154 -24.31 -9.39 3.71
N ALA A 155 -23.75 -10.60 3.61
CA ALA A 155 -23.83 -11.61 4.65
C ALA A 155 -23.09 -11.20 5.94
N ASP A 156 -22.16 -10.28 5.86
CA ASP A 156 -21.38 -9.79 6.99
C ASP A 156 -22.16 -8.72 7.81
N MET A 157 -23.33 -8.30 7.31
CA MET A 157 -24.17 -7.29 7.97
C MET A 157 -25.45 -7.91 8.52
N THR A 158 -25.70 -7.68 9.80
CA THR A 158 -26.94 -8.05 10.46
C THR A 158 -27.72 -6.79 10.82
N VAL A 159 -28.95 -6.70 10.31
CA VAL A 159 -29.85 -5.56 10.57
C VAL A 159 -30.96 -5.99 11.51
N ASN A 160 -30.96 -5.47 12.73
CA ASN A 160 -32.05 -5.62 13.67
C ASN A 160 -32.98 -4.39 13.58
N LYS A 161 -34.09 -4.53 12.86
CA LYS A 161 -35.06 -3.44 12.65
C LYS A 161 -35.77 -3.05 13.94
N ILE A 162 -36.06 -3.99 14.83
CA ILE A 162 -36.77 -3.74 16.09
C ILE A 162 -35.84 -2.97 17.04
N GLY A 163 -34.60 -3.42 17.19
CA GLY A 163 -33.60 -2.75 18.02
C GLY A 163 -32.90 -1.55 17.35
N ARG A 164 -33.26 -1.21 16.12
CA ARG A 164 -32.61 -0.14 15.31
C ARG A 164 -31.09 -0.23 15.34
N ARG A 165 -30.56 -1.46 15.22
CA ARG A 165 -29.12 -1.73 15.25
C ARG A 165 -28.67 -2.38 13.95
N VAL A 166 -27.49 -1.99 13.51
CA VAL A 166 -26.77 -2.67 12.43
C VAL A 166 -25.46 -3.14 13.02
N LEU A 167 -25.17 -4.41 12.83
CA LEU A 167 -23.90 -5.02 13.20
C LEU A 167 -23.18 -5.37 11.91
N TRP A 168 -21.94 -4.95 11.78
CA TRP A 168 -21.07 -5.30 10.65
C TRP A 168 -19.86 -6.08 11.15
N ARG A 169 -19.76 -7.34 10.72
CA ARG A 169 -18.62 -8.20 10.99
C ARG A 169 -17.60 -8.02 9.87
N LEU A 170 -16.45 -7.45 10.20
CA LEU A 170 -15.36 -7.30 9.26
C LEU A 170 -14.63 -8.63 9.12
N SER A 171 -14.66 -9.23 7.93
CA SER A 171 -13.99 -10.50 7.61
C SER A 171 -12.47 -10.37 7.57
N ALA A 172 -11.95 -9.16 7.35
CA ALA A 172 -10.52 -8.86 7.38
C ALA A 172 -10.31 -7.47 7.96
N SER A 173 -9.39 -7.33 8.91
CA SER A 173 -8.98 -6.03 9.46
C SER A 173 -7.48 -6.04 9.71
N LYS A 174 -6.82 -4.91 9.44
CA LYS A 174 -5.37 -4.73 9.71
C LYS A 174 -5.04 -4.93 11.19
N THR A 175 -6.00 -4.74 12.07
CA THR A 175 -5.85 -4.89 13.53
C THR A 175 -6.25 -6.28 14.05
N ASP A 176 -6.67 -7.18 13.15
CA ASP A 176 -7.02 -8.55 13.47
C ASP A 176 -6.09 -9.54 12.75
N PRO A 177 -4.87 -9.75 13.27
CA PRO A 177 -3.87 -10.61 12.63
C PRO A 177 -4.28 -12.09 12.60
N ARG A 178 -5.30 -12.48 13.37
CA ARG A 178 -5.82 -13.85 13.39
C ARG A 178 -7.01 -14.07 12.46
N ALA A 179 -7.46 -13.02 11.77
CA ALA A 179 -8.64 -13.04 10.90
C ALA A 179 -9.91 -13.65 11.57
N LEU A 180 -10.07 -13.37 12.87
CA LEU A 180 -11.24 -13.84 13.65
C LEU A 180 -12.50 -13.03 13.36
N GLY A 181 -12.35 -11.91 12.66
CA GLY A 181 -13.38 -10.93 12.39
C GLY A 181 -13.57 -9.94 13.54
N SER A 182 -13.72 -8.67 13.20
CA SER A 182 -14.03 -7.59 14.15
C SER A 182 -15.48 -7.16 13.94
N GLU A 183 -16.21 -6.95 15.02
CA GLU A 183 -17.57 -6.39 14.96
C GLU A 183 -17.55 -4.87 15.15
N ARG A 184 -18.34 -4.16 14.34
CA ARG A 184 -18.51 -2.71 14.35
C ARG A 184 -19.99 -2.34 14.44
#